data_61631e136e970845cf056ea085b2cd69
#
_entry.id   61631e136e970845cf056ea085b2cd69
#
_cell.length_a   1.000
_cell.length_b   1.000
_cell.length_c   1.000
_cell.angle_alpha   90.00
_cell.angle_beta   90.00
_cell.angle_gamma   90.00
#
_symmetry.space_group_name_H-M   'P 1'
#
loop_
_entity.id
_entity.type
_entity.pdbx_description
1 polymer ?
#
loop_
_entity_poly.entity_id
_entity_poly.type
_entity_poly.pdbx_seq_one_letter_code
_entity_poly.pdbx_strand_id
1 'polypeptide(L)'
;MNKQTLVETASQAEMDPNLQLRLHQGGSSISEVSISTFPAVIGRDGDAHVALSGLWVGRQHAEIQLKHDALFIRDHGTLAGTLVNSDRVTEYGPLKLGDQIQIGNWTLEVLGLQLTRADRRIDETFAEQPLVDRGVLQLRSLIDIRKRDWQGVSDQAIRAECRELMEPIARELLGDTPQMTHQKFVDRIVAESVGLGPLEQLFNDPEISEVMVNRFDEIFAERAGVCHRVPLRFASDESVRSVIDRIVSPLGKRIDESSPMVDARLQDGSRVNAVIPPLAIKGCSLTIRRFLKKRLQAEDLCNLGSASQAMLSILELAVRHRLNIVVSGGTGSGKTTLLNLLSQWIPSHERIVTIEDAAELQLRHLNLVSLEVRQANAEGQGAVTIRDLLRNSLRMRPDRIVVGECRGGEALDMLQAMNTGHEGSLTTVHANSPRDALARLEMLVLMAGFDLPLVAIREQISSAVDLIVQQQRCADGRRRLISISEVTGVESGVVQTQEVFAWRPDRAKFCATGVVPHFFERLSSHGVSEHAALYPLMVES
;
A
#
# COMPACT_ATOMS: atom_id res chain seq x y z
N MET A 1 -26.45 -26.77 -6.43
CA MET A 1 -25.04 -26.83 -5.99
C MET A 1 -24.53 -25.41 -5.88
N ASN A 2 -24.23 -25.00 -4.67
CA ASN A 2 -24.09 -23.59 -4.25
C ASN A 2 -22.72 -23.01 -4.68
N LYS A 3 -22.74 -21.80 -5.23
CA LYS A 3 -21.54 -21.01 -5.56
C LYS A 3 -20.63 -20.69 -4.36
N GLN A 4 -21.12 -20.82 -3.14
CA GLN A 4 -20.33 -20.65 -1.91
C GLN A 4 -19.31 -21.76 -1.65
N THR A 5 -19.59 -23.00 -2.04
CA THR A 5 -18.70 -24.14 -1.83
C THR A 5 -17.47 -24.15 -2.77
N LEU A 6 -17.56 -23.41 -3.90
CA LEU A 6 -16.44 -23.30 -4.86
C LEU A 6 -15.43 -22.19 -4.51
N VAL A 7 -15.82 -21.21 -3.69
CA VAL A 7 -14.93 -20.12 -3.25
C VAL A 7 -14.11 -20.55 -2.03
N GLU A 8 -14.66 -21.37 -1.14
CA GLU A 8 -13.93 -21.90 0.02
C GLU A 8 -12.87 -22.96 -0.36
N THR A 9 -13.13 -23.76 -1.41
CA THR A 9 -12.15 -24.74 -1.89
C THR A 9 -10.99 -24.14 -2.68
N ALA A 10 -11.12 -22.95 -3.28
CA ALA A 10 -10.03 -22.28 -3.97
C ALA A 10 -9.05 -21.55 -3.02
N SER A 11 -9.51 -21.15 -1.82
CA SER A 11 -8.69 -20.46 -0.82
C SER A 11 -7.81 -21.41 0.02
N GLN A 12 -8.15 -22.72 0.13
CA GLN A 12 -7.38 -23.70 0.90
C GLN A 12 -6.34 -24.47 0.07
N ALA A 13 -6.30 -24.30 -1.25
CA ALA A 13 -5.39 -25.05 -2.14
C ALA A 13 -4.00 -24.39 -2.33
N GLU A 14 -3.68 -23.30 -1.65
CA GLU A 14 -2.46 -22.52 -1.93
C GLU A 14 -1.29 -22.68 -0.95
N MET A 15 -1.42 -23.43 0.14
CA MET A 15 -0.33 -23.58 1.12
C MET A 15 -0.19 -25.03 1.60
N ASP A 16 0.77 -25.75 1.05
CA ASP A 16 1.35 -26.95 1.67
C ASP A 16 2.79 -26.62 2.09
N PRO A 17 3.00 -25.99 3.26
CA PRO A 17 4.34 -25.82 3.80
C PRO A 17 4.92 -27.18 4.19
N ASN A 18 6.17 -27.43 3.85
CA ASN A 18 6.86 -28.67 4.21
C ASN A 18 8.21 -28.34 4.88
N LEU A 19 8.39 -28.82 6.10
CA LEU A 19 9.63 -28.71 6.88
C LEU A 19 10.27 -30.09 6.99
N GLN A 20 11.52 -30.21 6.57
CA GLN A 20 12.32 -31.43 6.73
C GLN A 20 13.33 -31.24 7.87
N LEU A 21 13.22 -32.10 8.87
CA LEU A 21 14.11 -32.12 10.03
C LEU A 21 14.87 -33.43 10.08
N ARG A 22 16.19 -33.36 10.32
CA ARG A 22 17.01 -34.54 10.68
C ARG A 22 17.19 -34.55 12.19
N LEU A 23 16.88 -35.68 12.79
CA LEU A 23 16.92 -35.90 14.23
C LEU A 23 18.24 -36.58 14.61
N HIS A 24 18.96 -36.01 15.55
CA HIS A 24 20.18 -36.55 16.12
C HIS A 24 19.99 -36.77 17.62
N GLN A 25 20.52 -37.89 18.13
CA GLN A 25 20.59 -38.15 19.56
C GLN A 25 22.01 -38.61 19.93
N GLY A 26 22.63 -37.90 20.89
CA GLY A 26 23.99 -38.23 21.30
C GLY A 26 25.03 -38.18 20.19
N GLY A 27 24.82 -37.31 19.17
CA GLY A 27 25.72 -37.12 18.03
C GLY A 27 25.48 -38.07 16.84
N SER A 28 24.58 -39.04 16.94
CA SER A 28 24.23 -39.97 15.85
C SER A 28 22.91 -39.55 15.19
N SER A 29 22.85 -39.52 13.84
CA SER A 29 21.60 -39.33 13.10
C SER A 29 20.71 -40.53 13.25
N ILE A 30 19.45 -40.35 13.65
CA ILE A 30 18.49 -41.42 13.91
C ILE A 30 17.43 -41.49 12.81
N SER A 31 16.83 -40.34 12.42
CA SER A 31 15.75 -40.32 11.43
C SER A 31 15.61 -38.95 10.81
N GLU A 32 14.88 -38.92 9.70
CA GLU A 32 14.39 -37.69 9.08
C GLU A 32 12.87 -37.63 9.18
N VAL A 33 12.34 -36.45 9.49
CA VAL A 33 10.89 -36.24 9.65
C VAL A 33 10.47 -35.09 8.73
N SER A 34 9.38 -35.30 8.01
CA SER A 34 8.77 -34.30 7.15
C SER A 34 7.45 -33.83 7.76
N ILE A 35 7.28 -32.54 7.95
CA ILE A 35 6.12 -31.93 8.59
C ILE A 35 5.41 -31.06 7.55
N SER A 36 4.15 -31.36 7.26
CA SER A 36 3.33 -30.64 6.28
C SER A 36 2.12 -29.91 6.91
N THR A 37 1.87 -30.14 8.21
CA THR A 37 0.75 -29.52 8.93
C THR A 37 1.25 -28.68 10.09
N PHE A 38 0.75 -27.44 10.22
CA PHE A 38 1.12 -26.50 11.27
C PHE A 38 -0.12 -25.94 11.98
N PRO A 39 -0.07 -25.66 13.30
CA PRO A 39 1.12 -25.78 14.16
C PRO A 39 1.55 -27.23 14.41
N ALA A 40 2.87 -27.47 14.42
CA ALA A 40 3.43 -28.80 14.63
C ALA A 40 4.06 -28.90 16.03
N VAL A 41 3.55 -29.79 16.85
CA VAL A 41 4.01 -30.02 18.23
C VAL A 41 5.21 -30.94 18.24
N ILE A 42 6.24 -30.56 19.00
CA ILE A 42 7.43 -31.35 19.33
C ILE A 42 7.37 -31.72 20.81
N GLY A 43 7.48 -32.97 21.14
CA GLY A 43 7.41 -33.36 22.54
C GLY A 43 7.47 -34.88 22.75
N ARG A 44 7.23 -35.31 24.02
CA ARG A 44 7.27 -36.73 24.42
C ARG A 44 5.92 -37.42 24.23
N ASP A 45 4.85 -36.69 23.97
CA ASP A 45 3.52 -37.26 23.74
C ASP A 45 3.50 -38.09 22.45
N GLY A 46 2.83 -39.21 22.46
CA GLY A 46 2.73 -40.10 21.30
C GLY A 46 1.99 -39.46 20.12
N ASP A 47 1.19 -38.42 20.36
CA ASP A 47 0.43 -37.66 19.37
C ASP A 47 1.21 -36.42 18.87
N ALA A 48 2.46 -36.18 19.32
CA ALA A 48 3.28 -35.09 18.83
C ALA A 48 3.72 -35.37 17.40
N HIS A 49 3.72 -34.32 16.56
CA HIS A 49 4.18 -34.37 15.16
C HIS A 49 5.65 -34.81 15.07
N VAL A 50 6.46 -34.42 16.07
CA VAL A 50 7.83 -34.91 16.28
C VAL A 50 7.91 -35.50 17.69
N ALA A 51 7.81 -36.82 17.80
CA ALA A 51 7.90 -37.52 19.07
C ALA A 51 9.37 -37.72 19.47
N LEU A 52 9.77 -37.18 20.62
CA LEU A 52 11.11 -37.26 21.17
C LEU A 52 11.10 -37.93 22.53
N SER A 53 11.95 -38.93 22.77
CA SER A 53 12.06 -39.63 24.06
C SER A 53 13.07 -38.93 24.98
N GLY A 54 12.82 -38.99 26.30
CA GLY A 54 13.80 -38.50 27.28
C GLY A 54 13.18 -37.78 28.48
N LEU A 55 13.87 -37.81 29.61
CA LEU A 55 13.44 -37.20 30.88
C LEU A 55 13.33 -35.69 30.81
N TRP A 56 14.14 -35.06 29.96
CA TRP A 56 14.22 -33.59 29.79
C TRP A 56 13.32 -33.08 28.66
N VAL A 57 12.55 -33.94 27.99
CA VAL A 57 11.58 -33.55 26.97
C VAL A 57 10.19 -33.43 27.60
N GLY A 58 9.57 -32.26 27.50
CA GLY A 58 8.19 -32.04 27.94
C GLY A 58 7.19 -32.86 27.11
N ARG A 59 5.96 -33.09 27.62
CA ARG A 59 4.91 -33.74 26.84
C ARG A 59 4.64 -33.00 25.53
N GLN A 60 4.40 -31.71 25.61
CA GLN A 60 4.41 -30.75 24.52
C GLN A 60 5.53 -29.75 24.83
N HIS A 61 6.73 -29.97 24.28
CA HIS A 61 7.91 -29.21 24.65
C HIS A 61 7.97 -27.88 23.93
N ALA A 62 7.80 -27.92 22.62
CA ALA A 62 7.79 -26.77 21.74
C ALA A 62 6.81 -26.98 20.58
N GLU A 63 6.45 -25.93 19.90
CA GLU A 63 5.64 -25.99 18.68
C GLU A 63 6.29 -25.17 17.56
N ILE A 64 6.16 -25.66 16.34
CA ILE A 64 6.52 -24.93 15.14
C ILE A 64 5.26 -24.34 14.55
N GLN A 65 5.21 -23.03 14.43
CA GLN A 65 4.08 -22.27 13.91
C GLN A 65 4.42 -21.63 12.58
N LEU A 66 3.47 -21.62 11.66
CA LEU A 66 3.55 -20.81 10.44
C LEU A 66 2.97 -19.43 10.75
N LYS A 67 3.81 -18.39 10.64
CA LYS A 67 3.44 -16.98 10.83
C LYS A 67 3.98 -16.18 9.67
N HIS A 68 3.12 -15.45 8.92
CA HIS A 68 3.52 -14.56 7.82
C HIS A 68 4.45 -15.26 6.81
N ASP A 69 4.06 -16.43 6.34
CA ASP A 69 4.82 -17.27 5.39
C ASP A 69 6.22 -17.69 5.86
N ALA A 70 6.46 -17.73 7.17
CA ALA A 70 7.71 -18.16 7.77
C ALA A 70 7.44 -19.08 8.95
N LEU A 71 8.36 -20.01 9.20
CA LEU A 71 8.25 -20.93 10.34
C LEU A 71 8.97 -20.37 11.56
N PHE A 72 8.28 -20.40 12.69
CA PHE A 72 8.78 -19.99 14.00
C PHE A 72 8.68 -21.16 14.96
N ILE A 73 9.68 -21.35 15.81
CA ILE A 73 9.61 -22.30 16.92
C ILE A 73 9.36 -21.54 18.22
N ARG A 74 8.44 -22.06 19.04
CA ARG A 74 8.07 -21.50 20.34
C ARG A 74 8.18 -22.57 21.43
N ASP A 75 8.92 -22.28 22.49
CA ASP A 75 8.98 -23.12 23.69
C ASP A 75 7.72 -22.97 24.54
N HIS A 76 7.20 -24.06 25.09
CA HIS A 76 6.02 -24.05 25.96
C HIS A 76 6.33 -23.79 27.45
N GLY A 77 7.46 -23.16 27.73
CA GLY A 77 7.88 -22.83 29.10
C GLY A 77 8.44 -24.04 29.84
N THR A 78 9.14 -24.93 29.14
CA THR A 78 9.69 -26.16 29.70
C THR A 78 10.93 -25.88 30.54
N LEU A 79 11.18 -26.71 31.58
CA LEU A 79 12.34 -26.57 32.48
C LEU A 79 13.66 -26.69 31.73
N ALA A 80 13.77 -27.61 30.79
CA ALA A 80 14.96 -27.77 29.97
C ALA A 80 15.12 -26.62 28.96
N GLY A 81 14.01 -26.10 28.46
CA GLY A 81 13.97 -25.07 27.42
C GLY A 81 14.36 -25.59 26.04
N THR A 82 14.12 -24.78 25.06
CA THR A 82 14.53 -24.99 23.66
C THR A 82 15.69 -24.08 23.34
N LEU A 83 16.77 -24.63 22.75
CA LEU A 83 17.87 -23.84 22.22
C LEU A 83 17.84 -23.88 20.70
N VAL A 84 18.16 -22.75 20.06
CA VAL A 84 18.37 -22.67 18.60
C VAL A 84 19.74 -22.10 18.36
N ASN A 85 20.59 -22.84 17.63
CA ASN A 85 21.98 -22.46 17.37
C ASN A 85 22.77 -22.16 18.66
N SER A 86 22.50 -22.93 19.73
CA SER A 86 23.07 -22.80 21.07
C SER A 86 22.50 -21.67 21.94
N ASP A 87 21.59 -20.83 21.45
CA ASP A 87 20.91 -19.80 22.21
C ASP A 87 19.58 -20.30 22.76
N ARG A 88 19.33 -20.08 24.06
CA ARG A 88 18.05 -20.43 24.68
C ARG A 88 16.97 -19.44 24.27
N VAL A 89 15.86 -19.95 23.73
CA VAL A 89 14.80 -19.14 23.15
C VAL A 89 13.43 -19.46 23.76
N THR A 90 12.57 -18.47 23.88
CA THR A 90 11.13 -18.64 24.11
C THR A 90 10.37 -18.69 22.80
N GLU A 91 10.82 -17.92 21.80
CA GLU A 91 10.37 -17.97 20.43
C GLU A 91 11.56 -17.59 19.53
N TYR A 92 11.71 -18.31 18.41
CA TYR A 92 12.77 -18.04 17.42
C TYR A 92 12.20 -18.22 16.00
N GLY A 93 12.59 -17.38 15.11
CA GLY A 93 12.29 -17.45 13.68
C GLY A 93 12.56 -16.13 12.97
N PRO A 94 12.52 -16.15 11.66
CA PRO A 94 12.19 -17.29 10.80
C PRO A 94 13.29 -18.38 10.85
N LEU A 95 12.86 -19.64 10.91
CA LEU A 95 13.77 -20.80 10.81
C LEU A 95 14.47 -20.79 9.45
N LYS A 96 15.75 -21.17 9.44
CA LYS A 96 16.61 -21.21 8.24
C LYS A 96 17.16 -22.61 8.01
N LEU A 97 17.54 -22.90 6.76
CA LEU A 97 18.33 -24.10 6.44
C LEU A 97 19.61 -24.14 7.28
N GLY A 98 19.86 -25.28 7.89
CA GLY A 98 21.00 -25.51 8.77
C GLY A 98 20.79 -25.08 10.22
N ASP A 99 19.66 -24.48 10.61
CA ASP A 99 19.36 -24.18 12.00
C ASP A 99 19.31 -25.48 12.81
N GLN A 100 19.95 -25.45 14.00
CA GLN A 100 20.00 -26.57 14.93
C GLN A 100 19.13 -26.28 16.16
N ILE A 101 18.05 -27.02 16.30
CA ILE A 101 17.10 -26.93 17.41
C ILE A 101 17.46 -28.01 18.43
N GLN A 102 17.82 -27.62 19.65
CA GLN A 102 18.19 -28.56 20.73
C GLN A 102 17.07 -28.63 21.78
N ILE A 103 16.63 -29.85 22.06
CA ILE A 103 15.60 -30.17 23.05
C ILE A 103 16.09 -31.36 23.89
N GLY A 104 16.52 -31.10 25.11
CA GLY A 104 17.13 -32.11 25.96
C GLY A 104 18.42 -32.68 25.34
N ASN A 105 18.45 -33.96 25.03
CA ASN A 105 19.55 -34.66 24.37
C ASN A 105 19.36 -34.86 22.85
N TRP A 106 18.35 -34.21 22.29
CA TRP A 106 18.03 -34.21 20.86
C TRP A 106 18.50 -32.94 20.17
N THR A 107 19.02 -33.12 18.97
CA THR A 107 19.28 -32.02 18.04
C THR A 107 18.52 -32.26 16.76
N LEU A 108 17.68 -31.29 16.36
CA LEU A 108 16.91 -31.31 15.14
C LEU A 108 17.55 -30.29 14.19
N GLU A 109 18.08 -30.78 13.08
CA GLU A 109 18.68 -29.94 12.04
C GLU A 109 17.66 -29.67 10.93
N VAL A 110 17.51 -28.41 10.54
CA VAL A 110 16.63 -28.01 9.45
C VAL A 110 17.30 -28.32 8.11
N LEU A 111 16.84 -29.36 7.42
CA LEU A 111 17.37 -29.82 6.13
C LEU A 111 16.69 -29.19 4.92
N GLY A 112 15.41 -28.91 5.05
CA GLY A 112 14.58 -28.38 3.97
C GLY A 112 13.45 -27.54 4.50
N LEU A 113 13.24 -26.41 3.88
CA LEU A 113 12.15 -25.48 4.14
C LEU A 113 11.47 -25.20 2.80
N GLN A 114 10.30 -25.80 2.58
CA GLN A 114 9.43 -25.46 1.45
C GLN A 114 8.19 -24.79 2.02
N LEU A 115 8.14 -23.46 1.95
CA LEU A 115 7.13 -22.69 2.65
C LEU A 115 5.89 -22.40 1.79
N THR A 116 6.02 -22.38 0.47
CA THR A 116 4.91 -22.13 -0.45
C THR A 116 5.18 -22.73 -1.85
N ARG A 117 4.11 -22.87 -2.66
CA ARG A 117 4.25 -23.06 -4.13
C ARG A 117 5.07 -21.95 -4.81
N ALA A 118 5.16 -20.80 -4.18
CA ALA A 118 5.95 -19.68 -4.64
C ALA A 118 7.45 -20.02 -4.68
N ASP A 119 7.98 -20.70 -3.66
CA ASP A 119 9.40 -21.06 -3.62
C ASP A 119 9.78 -22.09 -4.70
N ARG A 120 8.91 -23.06 -5.00
CA ARG A 120 9.11 -23.98 -6.15
C ARG A 120 9.09 -23.25 -7.50
N ARG A 121 8.18 -22.27 -7.66
CA ARG A 121 8.12 -21.45 -8.88
C ARG A 121 9.35 -20.54 -9.02
N ILE A 122 9.94 -20.10 -7.90
CA ILE A 122 11.20 -19.37 -7.93
C ILE A 122 12.29 -20.26 -8.52
N ASP A 123 12.47 -21.49 -8.04
CA ASP A 123 13.50 -22.41 -8.52
C ASP A 123 13.28 -22.79 -10.00
N GLU A 124 12.05 -23.06 -10.43
CA GLU A 124 11.70 -23.31 -11.83
C GLU A 124 12.00 -22.09 -12.71
N THR A 125 11.66 -20.88 -12.24
CA THR A 125 11.94 -19.63 -12.95
C THR A 125 13.45 -19.36 -13.05
N PHE A 126 14.24 -19.79 -12.05
CA PHE A 126 15.70 -19.73 -12.08
C PHE A 126 16.29 -20.66 -13.16
N ALA A 127 15.76 -21.88 -13.30
CA ALA A 127 16.25 -22.85 -14.27
C ALA A 127 16.03 -22.38 -15.73
N GLU A 128 14.97 -21.62 -15.98
CA GLU A 128 14.61 -21.11 -17.32
C GLU A 128 15.36 -19.82 -17.71
N GLN A 129 15.85 -19.07 -16.72
CA GLN A 129 16.44 -17.74 -16.95
C GLN A 129 17.58 -17.73 -17.99
N PRO A 130 18.53 -18.68 -18.02
CA PRO A 130 19.60 -18.66 -19.02
C PRO A 130 19.11 -18.78 -20.46
N LEU A 131 17.96 -19.45 -20.67
CA LEU A 131 17.32 -19.54 -22.00
C LEU A 131 16.68 -18.20 -22.39
N VAL A 132 15.99 -17.57 -21.44
CA VAL A 132 15.40 -16.25 -21.62
C VAL A 132 16.47 -15.21 -21.93
N ASP A 133 17.58 -15.21 -21.19
CA ASP A 133 18.70 -14.28 -21.41
C ASP A 133 19.30 -14.42 -22.83
N ARG A 134 19.45 -15.65 -23.32
CA ARG A 134 19.87 -15.88 -24.70
C ARG A 134 18.86 -15.35 -25.72
N GLY A 135 17.57 -15.57 -25.50
CA GLY A 135 16.51 -15.03 -26.34
C GLY A 135 16.50 -13.51 -26.37
N VAL A 136 16.67 -12.87 -25.21
CA VAL A 136 16.77 -11.39 -25.10
C VAL A 136 17.98 -10.86 -25.87
N LEU A 137 19.15 -11.51 -25.77
CA LEU A 137 20.35 -11.13 -26.50
C LEU A 137 20.15 -11.26 -28.01
N GLN A 138 19.53 -12.35 -28.47
CA GLN A 138 19.23 -12.56 -29.89
C GLN A 138 18.24 -11.53 -30.42
N LEU A 139 17.15 -11.26 -29.69
CA LEU A 139 16.20 -10.23 -30.09
C LEU A 139 16.85 -8.85 -30.17
N ARG A 140 17.69 -8.49 -29.19
CA ARG A 140 18.44 -7.21 -29.21
C ARG A 140 19.39 -7.09 -30.38
N SER A 141 19.99 -8.21 -30.86
CA SER A 141 20.86 -8.20 -32.03
C SER A 141 20.09 -8.01 -33.35
N LEU A 142 18.83 -8.47 -33.42
CA LEU A 142 17.96 -8.31 -34.57
C LEU A 142 17.31 -6.93 -34.65
N ILE A 143 16.94 -6.42 -33.50
CA ILE A 143 16.32 -5.09 -33.35
C ILE A 143 17.36 -4.20 -32.69
N ASP A 144 18.04 -3.36 -33.47
CA ASP A 144 18.84 -2.28 -32.91
C ASP A 144 17.87 -1.22 -32.32
N ILE A 145 17.32 -1.54 -31.14
CA ILE A 145 16.29 -0.75 -30.45
C ILE A 145 16.73 0.70 -30.23
N ARG A 146 18.06 0.95 -30.19
CA ARG A 146 18.63 2.28 -30.00
C ARG A 146 18.74 3.10 -31.30
N LYS A 147 18.79 2.44 -32.46
CA LYS A 147 18.97 3.10 -33.76
C LYS A 147 17.68 3.29 -34.55
N ARG A 148 16.61 2.58 -34.18
CA ARG A 148 15.33 2.68 -34.87
C ARG A 148 14.54 3.85 -34.27
N ASP A 149 14.03 4.72 -35.11
CA ASP A 149 13.12 5.79 -34.70
C ASP A 149 11.74 5.20 -34.40
N TRP A 150 11.44 5.04 -33.12
CA TRP A 150 10.16 4.55 -32.62
C TRP A 150 9.15 5.67 -32.38
N GLN A 151 9.46 6.93 -32.76
CA GLN A 151 8.55 8.05 -32.58
C GLN A 151 7.25 7.80 -33.36
N GLY A 152 6.13 7.82 -32.65
CA GLY A 152 4.79 7.59 -33.24
C GLY A 152 4.37 6.12 -33.41
N VAL A 153 5.21 5.14 -33.06
CA VAL A 153 4.83 3.72 -33.08
C VAL A 153 4.20 3.35 -31.73
N SER A 154 3.04 2.70 -31.75
CA SER A 154 2.39 2.26 -30.52
C SER A 154 3.17 1.10 -29.85
N ASP A 155 3.16 1.04 -28.51
CA ASP A 155 3.77 -0.07 -27.74
C ASP A 155 3.27 -1.43 -28.22
N GLN A 156 1.98 -1.52 -28.57
CA GLN A 156 1.38 -2.76 -29.09
C GLN A 156 1.99 -3.19 -30.43
N ALA A 157 2.29 -2.23 -31.32
CA ALA A 157 2.93 -2.54 -32.62
C ALA A 157 4.38 -2.99 -32.43
N ILE A 158 5.12 -2.35 -31.52
CA ILE A 158 6.49 -2.75 -31.17
C ILE A 158 6.51 -4.18 -30.61
N ARG A 159 5.60 -4.49 -29.69
CA ARG A 159 5.49 -5.84 -29.12
C ARG A 159 5.10 -6.89 -30.15
N ALA A 160 4.21 -6.55 -31.09
CA ALA A 160 3.83 -7.47 -32.17
C ALA A 160 5.01 -7.81 -33.08
N GLU A 161 5.78 -6.81 -33.49
CA GLU A 161 6.99 -7.00 -34.29
C GLU A 161 8.05 -7.85 -33.57
N CYS A 162 8.26 -7.58 -32.26
CA CYS A 162 9.16 -8.37 -31.43
C CYS A 162 8.73 -9.84 -31.34
N ARG A 163 7.42 -10.12 -31.24
CA ARG A 163 6.90 -11.48 -31.23
C ARG A 163 7.16 -12.19 -32.54
N GLU A 164 6.88 -11.57 -33.69
CA GLU A 164 7.12 -12.15 -35.00
C GLU A 164 8.60 -12.52 -35.19
N LEU A 165 9.52 -11.65 -34.77
CA LEU A 165 10.97 -11.92 -34.87
C LEU A 165 11.43 -13.02 -33.93
N MET A 166 10.79 -13.16 -32.76
CA MET A 166 11.16 -14.18 -31.76
C MET A 166 10.58 -15.56 -32.05
N GLU A 167 9.50 -15.67 -32.83
CA GLU A 167 8.81 -16.92 -33.09
C GLU A 167 9.73 -18.03 -33.64
N PRO A 168 10.57 -17.80 -34.68
CA PRO A 168 11.51 -18.82 -35.17
C PRO A 168 12.63 -19.12 -34.16
N ILE A 169 13.13 -18.10 -33.45
CA ILE A 169 14.23 -18.23 -32.50
C ILE A 169 13.78 -19.04 -31.29
N ALA A 170 12.57 -18.81 -30.82
CA ALA A 170 12.01 -19.52 -29.66
C ALA A 170 11.87 -21.01 -29.94
N ARG A 171 11.54 -21.43 -31.20
CA ARG A 171 11.50 -22.83 -31.59
C ARG A 171 12.89 -23.49 -31.56
N GLU A 172 13.91 -22.75 -31.96
CA GLU A 172 15.29 -23.23 -31.94
C GLU A 172 15.82 -23.35 -30.49
N LEU A 173 15.56 -22.36 -29.65
CA LEU A 173 16.08 -22.31 -28.27
C LEU A 173 15.39 -23.29 -27.33
N LEU A 174 14.08 -23.50 -27.46
CA LEU A 174 13.32 -24.39 -26.59
C LEU A 174 13.51 -25.87 -26.94
N GLY A 175 13.68 -26.19 -28.22
CA GLY A 175 13.72 -27.59 -28.67
C GLY A 175 12.53 -28.38 -28.13
N ASP A 176 12.79 -29.59 -27.60
CA ASP A 176 11.79 -30.47 -26.99
C ASP A 176 11.64 -30.25 -25.46
N THR A 177 11.95 -29.06 -24.93
CA THR A 177 11.93 -28.79 -23.51
C THR A 177 10.48 -28.66 -23.00
N PRO A 178 9.96 -29.58 -22.15
CA PRO A 178 8.53 -29.63 -21.82
C PRO A 178 8.09 -28.62 -20.73
N GLN A 179 9.00 -27.84 -20.14
CA GLN A 179 8.75 -27.04 -18.95
C GLN A 179 8.10 -25.67 -19.23
N MET A 180 8.29 -25.10 -20.41
CA MET A 180 7.69 -23.82 -20.79
C MET A 180 6.97 -23.93 -22.12
N THR A 181 5.75 -23.38 -22.21
CA THR A 181 5.08 -23.29 -23.51
C THR A 181 5.76 -22.21 -24.35
N HIS A 182 5.92 -22.50 -25.65
CA HIS A 182 6.52 -21.61 -26.64
C HIS A 182 6.00 -20.17 -26.52
N GLN A 183 4.69 -20.01 -26.41
CA GLN A 183 4.06 -18.69 -26.27
C GLN A 183 4.51 -17.94 -25.00
N LYS A 184 4.57 -18.61 -23.86
CA LYS A 184 5.04 -17.99 -22.61
C LYS A 184 6.49 -17.56 -22.69
N PHE A 185 7.32 -18.34 -23.39
CA PHE A 185 8.73 -18.02 -23.59
C PHE A 185 8.91 -16.75 -24.44
N VAL A 186 8.19 -16.68 -25.59
CA VAL A 186 8.19 -15.49 -26.45
C VAL A 186 7.69 -14.26 -25.69
N ASP A 187 6.56 -14.37 -24.98
CA ASP A 187 5.99 -13.26 -24.23
C ASP A 187 6.95 -12.76 -23.13
N ARG A 188 7.67 -13.66 -22.46
CA ARG A 188 8.67 -13.31 -21.46
C ARG A 188 9.86 -12.56 -22.06
N ILE A 189 10.40 -13.02 -23.19
CA ILE A 189 11.50 -12.34 -23.88
C ILE A 189 11.07 -10.94 -24.35
N VAL A 190 9.86 -10.83 -24.92
CA VAL A 190 9.32 -9.52 -25.35
C VAL A 190 9.16 -8.59 -24.16
N ALA A 191 8.59 -9.08 -23.04
CA ALA A 191 8.44 -8.30 -21.83
C ALA A 191 9.79 -7.78 -21.28
N GLU A 192 10.83 -8.63 -21.27
CA GLU A 192 12.17 -8.24 -20.81
C GLU A 192 12.90 -7.31 -21.79
N SER A 193 12.61 -7.42 -23.10
CA SER A 193 13.29 -6.62 -24.12
C SER A 193 12.70 -5.22 -24.30
N VAL A 194 11.36 -5.11 -24.34
CA VAL A 194 10.66 -3.86 -24.67
C VAL A 194 9.62 -3.44 -23.63
N GLY A 195 9.29 -4.30 -22.65
CA GLY A 195 8.31 -4.05 -21.61
C GLY A 195 8.92 -3.79 -20.23
N LEU A 196 8.16 -4.13 -19.18
CA LEU A 196 8.56 -4.00 -17.78
C LEU A 196 9.22 -5.28 -17.22
N GLY A 197 9.61 -6.20 -18.10
CA GLY A 197 10.23 -7.47 -17.71
C GLY A 197 9.29 -8.35 -16.90
N PRO A 198 9.80 -9.02 -15.85
CA PRO A 198 9.01 -9.92 -15.02
C PRO A 198 7.86 -9.21 -14.31
N LEU A 199 7.90 -7.88 -14.15
CA LEU A 199 6.87 -7.12 -13.46
C LEU A 199 5.53 -7.10 -14.21
N GLU A 200 5.51 -7.33 -15.52
CA GLU A 200 4.26 -7.34 -16.28
C GLU A 200 3.24 -8.35 -15.76
N GLN A 201 3.70 -9.49 -15.24
CA GLN A 201 2.83 -10.49 -14.65
C GLN A 201 2.08 -9.95 -13.42
N LEU A 202 2.73 -9.08 -12.64
CA LEU A 202 2.13 -8.45 -11.46
C LEU A 202 1.11 -7.38 -11.85
N PHE A 203 1.34 -6.69 -12.97
CA PHE A 203 0.40 -5.67 -13.45
C PHE A 203 -0.90 -6.24 -14.01
N ASN A 204 -0.92 -7.52 -14.37
CA ASN A 204 -2.14 -8.21 -14.79
C ASN A 204 -3.09 -8.55 -13.61
N ASP A 205 -2.58 -8.56 -12.38
CA ASP A 205 -3.39 -8.77 -11.18
C ASP A 205 -3.94 -7.43 -10.66
N PRO A 206 -5.26 -7.20 -10.69
CA PRO A 206 -5.87 -5.95 -10.25
C PRO A 206 -5.81 -5.72 -8.73
N GLU A 207 -5.50 -6.76 -7.94
CA GLU A 207 -5.44 -6.66 -6.47
C GLU A 207 -4.07 -6.18 -5.98
N ILE A 208 -3.04 -6.22 -6.83
CA ILE A 208 -1.72 -5.71 -6.47
C ILE A 208 -1.76 -4.18 -6.50
N SER A 209 -1.48 -3.58 -5.35
CA SER A 209 -1.44 -2.14 -5.13
C SER A 209 -0.05 -1.53 -5.31
N GLU A 210 1.00 -2.27 -4.97
CA GLU A 210 2.37 -1.79 -5.03
C GLU A 210 3.34 -2.93 -5.42
N VAL A 211 4.34 -2.60 -6.23
CA VAL A 211 5.41 -3.50 -6.65
C VAL A 211 6.75 -2.88 -6.26
N MET A 212 7.58 -3.62 -5.53
CA MET A 212 8.86 -3.16 -5.01
C MET A 212 9.98 -4.09 -5.44
N VAL A 213 10.94 -3.56 -6.18
CA VAL A 213 12.18 -4.24 -6.56
C VAL A 213 13.29 -3.68 -5.65
N ASN A 214 13.73 -4.47 -4.69
CA ASN A 214 14.83 -4.10 -3.79
C ASN A 214 16.20 -4.44 -4.38
N ARG A 215 16.21 -5.45 -5.25
CA ARG A 215 17.34 -5.94 -6.02
C ARG A 215 16.79 -6.75 -7.21
N PHE A 216 17.61 -7.04 -8.21
CA PHE A 216 17.20 -7.78 -9.41
C PHE A 216 16.53 -9.15 -9.12
N ASP A 217 16.86 -9.80 -8.01
CA ASP A 217 16.34 -11.10 -7.57
C ASP A 217 15.48 -11.01 -6.29
N GLU A 218 15.13 -9.80 -5.86
CA GLU A 218 14.35 -9.57 -4.65
C GLU A 218 13.19 -8.61 -4.95
N ILE A 219 12.06 -9.19 -5.31
CA ILE A 219 10.84 -8.48 -5.70
C ILE A 219 9.72 -8.77 -4.69
N PHE A 220 9.03 -7.72 -4.28
CA PHE A 220 7.87 -7.77 -3.40
C PHE A 220 6.65 -7.16 -4.09
N ALA A 221 5.48 -7.64 -3.71
CA ALA A 221 4.20 -7.05 -4.12
C ALA A 221 3.30 -6.85 -2.89
N GLU A 222 2.56 -5.76 -2.85
CA GLU A 222 1.52 -5.53 -1.86
C GLU A 222 0.17 -5.94 -2.44
N ARG A 223 -0.52 -6.86 -1.75
CA ARG A 223 -1.90 -7.28 -2.04
C ARG A 223 -2.75 -7.09 -0.78
N ALA A 224 -3.87 -6.39 -0.91
CA ALA A 224 -4.78 -6.10 0.21
C ALA A 224 -4.08 -5.48 1.44
N GLY A 225 -3.01 -4.71 1.23
CA GLY A 225 -2.23 -4.07 2.28
C GLY A 225 -1.20 -4.98 2.96
N VAL A 226 -1.01 -6.22 2.49
CA VAL A 226 0.04 -7.14 2.96
C VAL A 226 1.11 -7.25 1.89
N CYS A 227 2.36 -7.04 2.31
CA CYS A 227 3.53 -7.14 1.45
C CYS A 227 4.11 -8.55 1.52
N HIS A 228 4.33 -9.18 0.35
CA HIS A 228 4.94 -10.52 0.26
C HIS A 228 5.95 -10.58 -0.87
N ARG A 229 6.94 -11.44 -0.72
CA ARG A 229 7.92 -11.73 -1.75
C ARG A 229 7.25 -12.51 -2.87
N VAL A 230 7.55 -12.14 -4.12
CA VAL A 230 7.01 -12.83 -5.30
C VAL A 230 8.08 -13.70 -5.97
N PRO A 231 7.70 -14.83 -6.58
CA PRO A 231 8.62 -15.76 -7.24
C PRO A 231 9.03 -15.24 -8.63
N LEU A 232 9.50 -14.00 -8.69
CA LEU A 232 9.94 -13.33 -9.91
C LEU A 232 11.31 -12.71 -9.69
N ARG A 233 12.09 -12.60 -10.75
CA ARG A 233 13.38 -11.92 -10.75
C ARG A 233 13.71 -11.35 -12.12
N PHE A 234 14.54 -10.34 -12.16
CA PHE A 234 15.24 -9.90 -13.35
C PHE A 234 16.49 -10.75 -13.59
N ALA A 235 17.00 -10.72 -14.81
CA ALA A 235 18.24 -11.40 -15.19
C ALA A 235 19.45 -10.82 -14.43
N SER A 236 19.51 -9.51 -14.30
CA SER A 236 20.62 -8.77 -13.68
C SER A 236 20.19 -7.38 -13.24
N ASP A 237 21.08 -6.68 -12.56
CA ASP A 237 20.87 -5.27 -12.18
C ASP A 237 20.76 -4.36 -13.41
N GLU A 238 21.49 -4.64 -14.48
CA GLU A 238 21.38 -3.95 -15.77
C GLU A 238 19.99 -4.12 -16.41
N SER A 239 19.33 -5.26 -16.18
CA SER A 239 17.96 -5.48 -16.64
C SER A 239 16.98 -4.59 -15.89
N VAL A 240 17.12 -4.44 -14.56
CA VAL A 240 16.35 -3.48 -13.76
C VAL A 240 16.60 -2.06 -14.26
N ARG A 241 17.88 -1.71 -14.47
CA ARG A 241 18.27 -0.39 -14.99
C ARG A 241 17.61 -0.11 -16.34
N SER A 242 17.61 -1.07 -17.25
CA SER A 242 16.99 -0.94 -18.57
C SER A 242 15.47 -0.71 -18.48
N VAL A 243 14.79 -1.32 -17.49
CA VAL A 243 13.36 -1.07 -17.25
C VAL A 243 13.14 0.34 -16.70
N ILE A 244 13.98 0.78 -15.76
CA ILE A 244 13.92 2.15 -15.24
C ILE A 244 14.07 3.15 -16.38
N ASP A 245 15.08 3.00 -17.23
CA ASP A 245 15.34 3.89 -18.36
C ASP A 245 14.15 3.91 -19.36
N ARG A 246 13.52 2.75 -19.63
CA ARG A 246 12.30 2.67 -20.46
C ARG A 246 11.10 3.41 -19.87
N ILE A 247 11.00 3.44 -18.55
CA ILE A 247 9.93 4.17 -17.85
C ILE A 247 10.17 5.68 -17.92
N VAL A 248 11.40 6.13 -17.66
CA VAL A 248 11.67 7.55 -17.42
C VAL A 248 12.00 8.34 -18.68
N SER A 249 12.63 7.71 -19.69
CA SER A 249 13.06 8.37 -20.93
C SER A 249 11.90 8.97 -21.75
N PRO A 250 10.77 8.24 -21.95
CA PRO A 250 9.61 8.80 -22.66
C PRO A 250 8.98 10.01 -21.97
N LEU A 251 9.23 10.16 -20.66
CA LEU A 251 8.73 11.25 -19.84
C LEU A 251 9.67 12.47 -19.85
N GLY A 252 10.74 12.43 -20.66
CA GLY A 252 11.77 13.45 -20.69
C GLY A 252 12.61 13.54 -19.42
N LYS A 253 12.58 12.50 -18.59
CA LYS A 253 13.37 12.39 -17.36
C LYS A 253 14.61 11.53 -17.59
N ARG A 254 15.64 11.77 -16.78
CA ARG A 254 16.90 11.05 -16.83
C ARG A 254 17.27 10.56 -15.43
N ILE A 255 17.90 9.41 -15.37
CA ILE A 255 18.51 8.86 -14.16
C ILE A 255 19.91 8.39 -14.52
N ASP A 256 20.92 8.90 -13.83
CA ASP A 256 22.34 8.57 -14.03
C ASP A 256 23.11 8.81 -12.73
N GLU A 257 24.44 8.61 -12.77
CA GLU A 257 25.27 8.80 -11.58
C GLU A 257 25.24 10.22 -11.02
N SER A 258 24.98 11.22 -11.85
CA SER A 258 24.86 12.62 -11.42
C SER A 258 23.48 12.93 -10.83
N SER A 259 22.46 12.16 -11.22
CA SER A 259 21.10 12.25 -10.72
C SER A 259 20.55 10.83 -10.47
N PRO A 260 21.00 10.18 -9.37
CA PRO A 260 20.79 8.75 -9.15
C PRO A 260 19.40 8.39 -8.58
N MET A 261 18.49 9.35 -8.53
CA MET A 261 17.09 9.17 -8.09
C MET A 261 16.14 9.83 -9.08
N VAL A 262 14.98 9.21 -9.27
CA VAL A 262 13.92 9.78 -10.10
C VAL A 262 12.55 9.39 -9.60
N ASP A 263 11.65 10.38 -9.56
CA ASP A 263 10.21 10.17 -9.46
C ASP A 263 9.57 10.36 -10.83
N ALA A 264 8.72 9.43 -11.21
CA ALA A 264 8.05 9.44 -12.50
C ALA A 264 6.58 8.98 -12.35
N ARG A 265 5.82 9.11 -13.44
CA ARG A 265 4.44 8.66 -13.50
C ARG A 265 4.19 7.95 -14.81
N LEU A 266 3.62 6.76 -14.76
CA LEU A 266 3.21 6.02 -15.94
C LEU A 266 1.95 6.64 -16.56
N GLN A 267 1.66 6.29 -17.82
CA GLN A 267 0.47 6.79 -18.52
C GLN A 267 -0.86 6.38 -17.86
N ASP A 268 -0.88 5.25 -17.14
CA ASP A 268 -2.04 4.79 -16.37
C ASP A 268 -2.23 5.55 -15.05
N GLY A 269 -1.31 6.47 -14.71
CA GLY A 269 -1.31 7.23 -13.48
C GLY A 269 -0.49 6.63 -12.34
N SER A 270 0.07 5.44 -12.49
CA SER A 270 0.90 4.79 -11.47
C SER A 270 2.17 5.61 -11.19
N ARG A 271 2.53 5.73 -9.91
CA ARG A 271 3.73 6.45 -9.47
C ARG A 271 4.92 5.51 -9.49
N VAL A 272 6.05 6.02 -9.93
CA VAL A 272 7.31 5.28 -10.01
C VAL A 272 8.38 6.07 -9.27
N ASN A 273 9.06 5.42 -8.34
CA ASN A 273 10.29 5.92 -7.73
C ASN A 273 11.41 4.93 -8.07
N ALA A 274 12.54 5.43 -8.53
CA ALA A 274 13.72 4.61 -8.79
C ALA A 274 14.96 5.26 -8.19
N VAL A 275 15.84 4.40 -7.66
CA VAL A 275 17.14 4.77 -7.10
C VAL A 275 18.18 3.81 -7.64
N ILE A 276 19.32 4.33 -8.09
CA ILE A 276 20.40 3.53 -8.65
C ILE A 276 21.69 3.68 -7.84
N PRO A 277 22.70 2.80 -8.02
CA PRO A 277 24.03 3.05 -7.49
C PRO A 277 24.58 4.42 -7.91
N PRO A 278 25.38 5.10 -7.06
CA PRO A 278 25.93 4.60 -5.79
C PRO A 278 24.99 4.71 -4.57
N LEU A 279 23.82 5.33 -4.68
CA LEU A 279 22.90 5.49 -3.54
C LEU A 279 22.22 4.17 -3.17
N ALA A 280 21.82 3.39 -4.14
CA ALA A 280 21.25 2.05 -3.93
C ALA A 280 22.38 1.01 -3.77
N ILE A 281 22.75 0.72 -2.53
CA ILE A 281 23.94 -0.08 -2.18
C ILE A 281 23.86 -1.54 -2.68
N LYS A 282 22.66 -2.10 -2.75
CA LYS A 282 22.43 -3.50 -3.16
C LYS A 282 22.16 -3.69 -4.65
N GLY A 283 22.21 -2.62 -5.45
CA GLY A 283 21.80 -2.59 -6.86
C GLY A 283 20.62 -1.64 -7.08
N CYS A 284 20.08 -1.59 -8.30
CA CYS A 284 18.97 -0.72 -8.65
C CYS A 284 17.70 -1.08 -7.85
N SER A 285 17.05 -0.06 -7.29
CA SER A 285 15.76 -0.19 -6.61
C SER A 285 14.67 0.52 -7.42
N LEU A 286 13.50 -0.12 -7.53
CA LEU A 286 12.35 0.39 -8.27
C LEU A 286 11.08 0.11 -7.48
N THR A 287 10.33 1.15 -7.18
CA THR A 287 9.01 1.04 -6.54
C THR A 287 7.94 1.60 -7.48
N ILE A 288 6.90 0.82 -7.73
CA ILE A 288 5.77 1.22 -8.56
C ILE A 288 4.49 1.10 -7.75
N ARG A 289 3.90 2.24 -7.40
CA ARG A 289 2.61 2.30 -6.73
C ARG A 289 1.51 2.47 -7.77
N ARG A 290 0.66 1.45 -7.89
CA ARG A 290 -0.37 1.40 -8.93
C ARG A 290 -1.49 2.38 -8.67
N PHE A 291 -1.95 2.98 -9.75
CA PHE A 291 -3.16 3.78 -9.76
C PHE A 291 -4.38 2.85 -9.88
N LEU A 292 -4.95 2.49 -8.72
CA LEU A 292 -6.10 1.58 -8.69
C LEU A 292 -7.35 2.28 -9.19
N LYS A 293 -7.95 1.75 -10.25
CA LYS A 293 -9.19 2.29 -10.86
C LYS A 293 -10.45 1.98 -10.06
N LYS A 294 -10.37 1.08 -9.05
CA LYS A 294 -11.53 0.71 -8.24
C LYS A 294 -11.88 1.83 -7.27
N ARG A 295 -13.01 2.48 -7.50
CA ARG A 295 -13.56 3.51 -6.60
C ARG A 295 -14.42 2.83 -5.55
N LEU A 296 -14.19 3.17 -4.31
CA LEU A 296 -15.05 2.75 -3.21
C LEU A 296 -16.29 3.66 -3.17
N GLN A 297 -17.43 3.03 -2.95
CA GLN A 297 -18.70 3.69 -2.66
C GLN A 297 -18.96 3.69 -1.14
N ALA A 298 -19.97 4.43 -0.69
CA ALA A 298 -20.32 4.48 0.73
C ALA A 298 -20.63 3.08 1.29
N GLU A 299 -21.36 2.28 0.53
CA GLU A 299 -21.73 0.91 0.87
C GLU A 299 -20.50 0.01 1.04
N ASP A 300 -19.45 0.22 0.23
CA ASP A 300 -18.21 -0.55 0.35
C ASP A 300 -17.53 -0.29 1.70
N LEU A 301 -17.54 0.97 2.21
CA LEU A 301 -16.95 1.28 3.51
C LEU A 301 -17.71 0.61 4.65
N CYS A 302 -19.05 0.54 4.56
CA CYS A 302 -19.87 -0.19 5.54
C CYS A 302 -19.56 -1.69 5.49
N ASN A 303 -19.54 -2.28 4.30
CA ASN A 303 -19.30 -3.71 4.10
C ASN A 303 -17.89 -4.14 4.55
N LEU A 304 -16.89 -3.26 4.39
CA LEU A 304 -15.52 -3.46 4.87
C LEU A 304 -15.37 -3.22 6.39
N GLY A 305 -16.42 -2.75 7.07
CA GLY A 305 -16.36 -2.37 8.47
C GLY A 305 -15.44 -1.17 8.72
N SER A 306 -15.35 -0.26 7.73
CA SER A 306 -14.53 0.95 7.79
C SER A 306 -15.27 2.13 8.40
N ALA A 307 -16.60 2.19 8.26
CA ALA A 307 -17.47 3.22 8.83
C ALA A 307 -18.87 2.64 9.07
N SER A 308 -19.65 3.30 9.94
CA SER A 308 -21.09 3.01 10.06
C SER A 308 -21.90 3.85 9.04
N GLN A 309 -23.12 3.39 8.72
CA GLN A 309 -24.03 4.15 7.88
C GLN A 309 -24.35 5.52 8.47
N ALA A 310 -24.51 5.61 9.79
CA ALA A 310 -24.75 6.87 10.50
C ALA A 310 -23.62 7.89 10.30
N MET A 311 -22.36 7.44 10.41
CA MET A 311 -21.19 8.30 10.16
C MET A 311 -21.18 8.82 8.72
N LEU A 312 -21.46 7.95 7.75
CA LEU A 312 -21.46 8.33 6.32
C LEU A 312 -22.62 9.30 6.01
N SER A 313 -23.80 9.09 6.58
CA SER A 313 -24.95 10.00 6.40
C SER A 313 -24.68 11.41 6.92
N ILE A 314 -24.00 11.53 8.06
CA ILE A 314 -23.58 12.83 8.59
C ILE A 314 -22.53 13.50 7.72
N LEU A 315 -21.55 12.74 7.23
CA LEU A 315 -20.52 13.28 6.35
C LEU A 315 -21.12 13.71 5.00
N GLU A 316 -22.07 12.96 4.48
CA GLU A 316 -22.82 13.34 3.27
C GLU A 316 -23.57 14.65 3.46
N LEU A 317 -24.31 14.78 4.57
CA LEU A 317 -24.99 16.02 4.92
C LEU A 317 -24.01 17.19 5.04
N ALA A 318 -22.90 16.99 5.74
CA ALA A 318 -21.87 18.00 5.92
C ALA A 318 -21.28 18.48 4.57
N VAL A 319 -20.95 17.56 3.67
CA VAL A 319 -20.43 17.91 2.33
C VAL A 319 -21.48 18.66 1.53
N ARG A 320 -22.72 18.18 1.47
CA ARG A 320 -23.82 18.85 0.73
C ARG A 320 -24.06 20.28 1.20
N HIS A 321 -23.92 20.51 2.50
CA HIS A 321 -24.16 21.84 3.11
C HIS A 321 -22.87 22.65 3.34
N ARG A 322 -21.84 22.40 2.55
CA ARG A 322 -20.63 23.22 2.47
C ARG A 322 -19.84 23.32 3.79
N LEU A 323 -19.79 22.24 4.59
CA LEU A 323 -18.88 22.21 5.72
C LEU A 323 -17.45 21.94 5.23
N ASN A 324 -16.51 22.68 5.80
CA ASN A 324 -15.07 22.47 5.55
C ASN A 324 -14.58 21.27 6.34
N ILE A 325 -14.01 20.28 5.67
CA ILE A 325 -13.62 19.02 6.29
C ILE A 325 -12.13 18.77 6.13
N VAL A 326 -11.47 18.46 7.22
CA VAL A 326 -10.08 18.00 7.26
C VAL A 326 -10.07 16.50 7.53
N VAL A 327 -9.60 15.69 6.58
CA VAL A 327 -9.38 14.26 6.78
C VAL A 327 -7.98 14.04 7.34
N SER A 328 -7.89 13.48 8.54
CA SER A 328 -6.65 13.21 9.26
C SER A 328 -6.34 11.71 9.30
N GLY A 329 -5.08 11.35 9.30
CA GLY A 329 -4.65 9.96 9.46
C GLY A 329 -3.19 9.73 9.09
N GLY A 330 -2.65 8.60 9.51
CA GLY A 330 -1.29 8.16 9.18
C GLY A 330 -1.11 7.77 7.70
N THR A 331 0.12 7.39 7.34
CA THR A 331 0.40 6.85 6.00
C THR A 331 -0.36 5.54 5.78
N GLY A 332 -0.95 5.36 4.61
CA GLY A 332 -1.70 4.15 4.27
C GLY A 332 -3.03 3.97 5.02
N SER A 333 -3.50 4.98 5.78
CA SER A 333 -4.80 4.93 6.47
C SER A 333 -6.00 5.01 5.51
N GLY A 334 -5.81 5.53 4.28
CA GLY A 334 -6.85 5.67 3.26
C GLY A 334 -7.43 7.07 3.15
N LYS A 335 -6.73 8.11 3.60
CA LYS A 335 -7.18 9.52 3.54
C LYS A 335 -7.66 9.94 2.15
N THR A 336 -6.85 9.71 1.11
CA THR A 336 -7.19 10.05 -0.28
C THR A 336 -8.43 9.30 -0.76
N THR A 337 -8.59 8.03 -0.33
CA THR A 337 -9.78 7.23 -0.64
C THR A 337 -11.04 7.84 -0.02
N LEU A 338 -10.97 8.25 1.25
CA LEU A 338 -12.07 8.93 1.92
C LEU A 338 -12.35 10.29 1.29
N LEU A 339 -11.31 11.07 0.98
CA LEU A 339 -11.45 12.36 0.30
C LEU A 339 -12.15 12.21 -1.05
N ASN A 340 -11.80 11.17 -1.82
CA ASN A 340 -12.49 10.81 -3.06
C ASN A 340 -13.98 10.53 -2.83
N LEU A 341 -14.31 9.77 -1.78
CA LEU A 341 -15.70 9.47 -1.44
C LEU A 341 -16.48 10.73 -1.06
N LEU A 342 -15.94 11.52 -0.13
CA LEU A 342 -16.57 12.78 0.30
C LEU A 342 -16.84 13.71 -0.89
N SER A 343 -15.89 13.82 -1.79
CA SER A 343 -15.99 14.68 -2.97
C SER A 343 -17.10 14.24 -3.95
N GLN A 344 -17.55 12.97 -3.91
CA GLN A 344 -18.67 12.49 -4.73
C GLN A 344 -20.03 13.07 -4.30
N TRP A 345 -20.14 13.49 -3.04
CA TRP A 345 -21.35 14.08 -2.50
C TRP A 345 -21.49 15.58 -2.77
N ILE A 346 -20.47 16.20 -3.38
CA ILE A 346 -20.55 17.59 -3.81
C ILE A 346 -21.62 17.71 -4.92
N PRO A 347 -22.57 18.66 -4.80
CA PRO A 347 -23.63 18.85 -5.79
C PRO A 347 -23.11 19.08 -7.20
N SER A 348 -23.72 18.45 -8.21
CA SER A 348 -23.24 18.44 -9.60
C SER A 348 -23.20 19.80 -10.31
N HIS A 349 -23.90 20.81 -9.79
CA HIS A 349 -23.90 22.17 -10.32
C HIS A 349 -22.72 23.02 -9.83
N GLU A 350 -21.98 22.56 -8.80
CA GLU A 350 -20.86 23.30 -8.24
C GLU A 350 -19.59 23.07 -9.04
N ARG A 351 -18.73 24.07 -9.10
CA ARG A 351 -17.40 23.97 -9.74
C ARG A 351 -16.37 23.52 -8.72
N ILE A 352 -15.66 22.43 -9.03
CA ILE A 352 -14.60 21.88 -8.21
C ILE A 352 -13.24 22.15 -8.86
N VAL A 353 -12.28 22.60 -8.05
CA VAL A 353 -10.86 22.63 -8.41
C VAL A 353 -10.13 21.69 -7.46
N THR A 354 -9.48 20.65 -8.01
CA THR A 354 -8.60 19.76 -7.22
C THR A 354 -7.15 20.18 -7.41
N ILE A 355 -6.37 20.10 -6.32
CA ILE A 355 -4.95 20.45 -6.31
C ILE A 355 -4.20 19.36 -5.56
N GLU A 356 -3.24 18.72 -6.22
CA GLU A 356 -2.55 17.56 -5.69
C GLU A 356 -1.05 17.61 -6.01
N ASP A 357 -0.25 17.00 -5.16
CA ASP A 357 1.18 16.75 -5.42
C ASP A 357 1.36 15.77 -6.58
N ALA A 358 0.54 14.72 -6.59
CA ALA A 358 0.31 13.87 -7.76
C ALA A 358 -1.16 13.49 -7.79
N ALA A 359 -1.80 13.58 -8.95
CA ALA A 359 -3.22 13.39 -9.10
C ALA A 359 -3.63 11.94 -8.77
N GLU A 360 -4.19 11.73 -7.59
CA GLU A 360 -4.78 10.48 -7.09
C GLU A 360 -6.31 10.56 -7.04
N LEU A 361 -6.86 11.78 -6.99
CA LEU A 361 -8.30 12.00 -6.93
C LEU A 361 -8.98 11.66 -8.26
N GLN A 362 -10.06 10.88 -8.20
CA GLN A 362 -10.80 10.40 -9.36
C GLN A 362 -12.25 10.87 -9.32
N LEU A 363 -12.47 12.16 -9.31
CA LEU A 363 -13.80 12.74 -9.27
C LEU A 363 -14.50 12.62 -10.63
N ARG A 364 -15.77 12.20 -10.62
CA ARG A 364 -16.67 12.32 -11.79
C ARG A 364 -17.60 13.50 -11.57
N HIS A 365 -17.15 14.67 -11.97
CA HIS A 365 -17.92 15.89 -11.82
C HIS A 365 -17.93 16.67 -13.14
N LEU A 366 -19.08 17.26 -13.50
CA LEU A 366 -19.23 17.95 -14.78
C LEU A 366 -18.31 19.16 -14.89
N ASN A 367 -18.18 19.91 -13.80
CA ASN A 367 -17.39 21.14 -13.79
C ASN A 367 -16.18 20.94 -12.88
N LEU A 368 -15.23 20.09 -13.31
CA LEU A 368 -14.00 19.75 -12.61
C LEU A 368 -12.78 20.31 -13.31
N VAL A 369 -11.91 20.93 -12.55
CA VAL A 369 -10.54 21.26 -12.97
C VAL A 369 -9.56 20.57 -12.04
N SER A 370 -8.72 19.70 -12.59
CA SER A 370 -7.69 19.00 -11.83
C SER A 370 -6.33 19.62 -12.10
N LEU A 371 -5.65 20.03 -11.03
CA LEU A 371 -4.34 20.65 -11.05
C LEU A 371 -3.33 19.77 -10.31
N GLU A 372 -2.15 19.62 -10.88
CA GLU A 372 -1.04 18.85 -10.32
C GLU A 372 0.21 19.74 -10.25
N VAL A 373 1.00 19.59 -9.19
CA VAL A 373 2.26 20.33 -9.04
C VAL A 373 3.24 19.94 -10.14
N ARG A 374 4.12 20.84 -10.44
CA ARG A 374 5.26 20.58 -11.32
C ARG A 374 6.54 20.71 -10.53
N GLN A 375 7.29 19.62 -10.50
CA GLN A 375 8.63 19.62 -9.93
C GLN A 375 9.57 20.49 -10.77
N ALA A 376 10.61 21.04 -10.13
CA ALA A 376 11.66 21.74 -10.86
C ALA A 376 12.31 20.81 -11.91
N ASN A 377 12.73 21.41 -13.03
CA ASN A 377 13.53 20.71 -14.03
C ASN A 377 14.95 20.41 -13.51
N ALA A 378 15.80 19.79 -14.33
CA ALA A 378 17.18 19.47 -13.97
C ALA A 378 18.04 20.71 -13.62
N GLU A 379 17.60 21.89 -14.05
CA GLU A 379 18.25 23.18 -13.78
C GLU A 379 17.68 23.88 -12.53
N GLY A 380 16.79 23.21 -11.79
CA GLY A 380 16.14 23.77 -10.59
C GLY A 380 15.05 24.80 -10.88
N GLN A 381 14.58 24.91 -12.15
CA GLN A 381 13.63 25.95 -12.57
C GLN A 381 12.26 25.35 -12.91
N GLY A 382 11.26 26.24 -12.97
CA GLY A 382 9.92 25.90 -13.46
C GLY A 382 9.07 25.11 -12.47
N ALA A 383 9.44 25.02 -11.20
CA ALA A 383 8.59 24.45 -10.16
C ALA A 383 7.28 25.25 -10.04
N VAL A 384 6.17 24.51 -9.85
CA VAL A 384 4.86 25.08 -9.50
C VAL A 384 4.35 24.31 -8.30
N THR A 385 4.22 24.98 -7.17
CA THR A 385 3.87 24.37 -5.89
C THR A 385 2.35 24.27 -5.68
N ILE A 386 1.91 23.47 -4.71
CA ILE A 386 0.49 23.44 -4.26
C ILE A 386 0.03 24.86 -3.92
N ARG A 387 0.87 25.64 -3.25
CA ARG A 387 0.57 27.03 -2.86
C ARG A 387 0.31 27.94 -4.06
N ASP A 388 1.13 27.83 -5.11
CA ASP A 388 0.95 28.60 -6.34
C ASP A 388 -0.35 28.25 -7.04
N LEU A 389 -0.65 26.94 -7.13
CA LEU A 389 -1.88 26.43 -7.73
C LEU A 389 -3.11 26.87 -6.93
N LEU A 390 -3.04 26.82 -5.59
CA LEU A 390 -4.13 27.24 -4.72
C LEU A 390 -4.44 28.73 -4.88
N ARG A 391 -3.42 29.58 -4.87
CA ARG A 391 -3.60 31.03 -5.13
C ARG A 391 -4.16 31.33 -6.52
N ASN A 392 -3.76 30.55 -7.51
CA ASN A 392 -4.31 30.68 -8.85
C ASN A 392 -5.76 30.21 -8.92
N SER A 393 -6.10 29.12 -8.22
CA SER A 393 -7.45 28.55 -8.23
C SER A 393 -8.53 29.53 -7.74
N LEU A 394 -8.20 30.42 -6.81
CA LEU A 394 -9.10 31.48 -6.32
C LEU A 394 -9.58 32.44 -7.45
N ARG A 395 -8.85 32.52 -8.57
CA ARG A 395 -9.24 33.30 -9.76
C ARG A 395 -10.01 32.48 -10.79
N MET A 396 -10.19 31.17 -10.54
CA MET A 396 -10.88 30.26 -11.44
C MET A 396 -12.36 30.13 -11.13
N ARG A 397 -12.90 30.92 -10.20
CA ARG A 397 -14.28 30.86 -9.71
C ARG A 397 -14.68 29.46 -9.21
N PRO A 398 -13.94 28.85 -8.30
CA PRO A 398 -14.33 27.57 -7.73
C PRO A 398 -15.48 27.76 -6.72
N ASP A 399 -16.41 26.83 -6.68
CA ASP A 399 -17.35 26.68 -5.57
C ASP A 399 -16.71 25.88 -4.44
N ARG A 400 -15.88 24.88 -4.80
CA ARG A 400 -15.14 24.02 -3.86
C ARG A 400 -13.70 23.87 -4.28
N ILE A 401 -12.81 23.87 -3.31
CA ILE A 401 -11.39 23.55 -3.51
C ILE A 401 -11.10 22.25 -2.74
N VAL A 402 -10.51 21.29 -3.43
CA VAL A 402 -10.11 20.01 -2.82
C VAL A 402 -8.61 19.88 -2.93
N VAL A 403 -7.90 20.01 -1.81
CA VAL A 403 -6.44 19.84 -1.74
C VAL A 403 -6.14 18.41 -1.28
N GLY A 404 -5.41 17.66 -2.09
CA GLY A 404 -5.07 16.27 -1.81
C GLY A 404 -4.43 16.07 -0.44
N GLU A 405 -3.44 16.93 -0.09
CA GLU A 405 -2.80 16.96 1.23
C GLU A 405 -2.13 18.32 1.48
N CYS A 406 -2.28 18.86 2.68
CA CYS A 406 -1.51 20.00 3.15
C CYS A 406 -0.26 19.51 3.89
N ARG A 407 0.93 19.90 3.40
CA ARG A 407 2.24 19.50 3.94
C ARG A 407 3.13 20.68 4.35
N GLY A 408 2.79 21.90 3.92
CA GLY A 408 3.55 23.11 4.14
C GLY A 408 2.69 24.36 4.26
N GLY A 409 3.26 25.51 3.87
CA GLY A 409 2.64 26.83 4.02
C GLY A 409 1.34 27.05 3.21
N GLU A 410 1.00 26.16 2.27
CA GLU A 410 -0.30 26.18 1.58
C GLU A 410 -1.48 26.01 2.53
N ALA A 411 -1.26 25.46 3.73
CA ALA A 411 -2.29 25.33 4.75
C ALA A 411 -2.91 26.68 5.12
N LEU A 412 -2.12 27.75 5.17
CA LEU A 412 -2.61 29.11 5.42
C LEU A 412 -3.55 29.58 4.31
N ASP A 413 -3.11 29.42 3.04
CA ASP A 413 -3.91 29.84 1.88
C ASP A 413 -5.22 29.01 1.79
N MET A 414 -5.18 27.71 2.20
CA MET A 414 -6.35 26.85 2.25
C MET A 414 -7.35 27.30 3.34
N LEU A 415 -6.88 27.61 4.55
CA LEU A 415 -7.72 28.13 5.63
C LEU A 415 -8.34 29.49 5.24
N GLN A 416 -7.59 30.35 4.56
CA GLN A 416 -8.12 31.61 4.01
C GLN A 416 -9.22 31.35 2.99
N ALA A 417 -9.04 30.40 2.07
CA ALA A 417 -10.06 30.04 1.09
C ALA A 417 -11.34 29.53 1.77
N MET A 418 -11.20 28.66 2.78
CA MET A 418 -12.31 28.13 3.58
C MET A 418 -13.11 29.25 4.28
N ASN A 419 -12.46 30.34 4.68
CA ASN A 419 -13.07 31.48 5.37
C ASN A 419 -13.63 32.56 4.44
N THR A 420 -13.31 32.53 3.13
CA THR A 420 -13.56 33.65 2.22
C THR A 420 -14.30 33.23 0.94
N GLY A 421 -15.45 32.58 1.08
CA GLY A 421 -16.37 32.31 -0.02
C GLY A 421 -16.11 31.01 -0.79
N HIS A 422 -15.29 30.12 -0.24
CA HIS A 422 -15.03 28.78 -0.79
C HIS A 422 -15.33 27.71 0.27
N GLU A 423 -16.44 27.93 1.03
CA GLU A 423 -16.90 27.00 2.06
C GLU A 423 -17.21 25.64 1.45
N GLY A 424 -17.03 24.60 2.25
CA GLY A 424 -17.15 23.21 1.85
C GLY A 424 -15.93 22.67 1.12
N SER A 425 -14.80 23.34 1.27
CA SER A 425 -13.51 22.86 0.79
C SER A 425 -13.00 21.70 1.63
N LEU A 426 -12.26 20.79 1.00
CA LEU A 426 -11.83 19.54 1.61
C LEU A 426 -10.30 19.42 1.49
N THR A 427 -9.66 18.91 2.53
CA THR A 427 -8.22 18.60 2.48
C THR A 427 -7.86 17.43 3.38
N THR A 428 -6.62 16.92 3.23
CA THR A 428 -6.07 15.94 4.17
C THR A 428 -4.84 16.47 4.88
N VAL A 429 -4.62 15.96 6.10
CA VAL A 429 -3.44 16.24 6.91
C VAL A 429 -2.91 14.96 7.53
N HIS A 430 -1.60 14.83 7.63
CA HIS A 430 -0.96 13.69 8.25
C HIS A 430 -0.87 13.89 9.78
N ALA A 431 -1.75 13.24 10.53
CA ALA A 431 -1.76 13.26 11.99
C ALA A 431 -2.37 11.99 12.58
N ASN A 432 -2.13 11.73 13.87
CA ASN A 432 -2.56 10.50 14.53
C ASN A 432 -3.85 10.67 15.36
N SER A 433 -4.28 11.88 15.58
CA SER A 433 -5.51 12.23 16.29
C SER A 433 -6.08 13.57 15.80
N PRO A 434 -7.36 13.88 16.06
CA PRO A 434 -7.93 15.20 15.74
C PRO A 434 -7.15 16.35 16.37
N ARG A 435 -6.70 16.17 17.62
CA ARG A 435 -5.88 17.16 18.33
C ARG A 435 -4.52 17.37 17.64
N ASP A 436 -3.87 16.27 17.23
CA ASP A 436 -2.60 16.36 16.50
C ASP A 436 -2.79 17.00 15.12
N ALA A 437 -3.96 16.80 14.48
CA ALA A 437 -4.30 17.44 13.22
C ALA A 437 -4.35 18.96 13.35
N LEU A 438 -4.96 19.47 14.42
CA LEU A 438 -4.99 20.91 14.74
C LEU A 438 -3.58 21.44 15.01
N ALA A 439 -2.80 20.77 15.85
CA ALA A 439 -1.41 21.14 16.13
C ALA A 439 -0.54 21.11 14.84
N ARG A 440 -0.81 20.14 13.97
CA ARG A 440 -0.13 20.07 12.68
C ARG A 440 -0.50 21.23 11.77
N LEU A 441 -1.78 21.62 11.70
CA LEU A 441 -2.23 22.81 10.96
C LEU A 441 -1.57 24.09 11.50
N GLU A 442 -1.49 24.27 12.82
CA GLU A 442 -0.77 25.39 13.43
C GLU A 442 0.67 25.47 12.93
N MET A 443 1.38 24.33 12.96
CA MET A 443 2.77 24.23 12.47
C MET A 443 2.88 24.54 10.97
N LEU A 444 1.99 24.01 10.14
CA LEU A 444 2.00 24.25 8.70
C LEU A 444 1.75 25.71 8.35
N VAL A 445 0.86 26.39 9.10
CA VAL A 445 0.62 27.84 8.94
C VAL A 445 1.88 28.62 9.30
N LEU A 446 2.59 28.27 10.37
CA LEU A 446 3.87 28.91 10.72
C LEU A 446 4.93 28.73 9.63
N MET A 447 4.94 27.58 8.94
CA MET A 447 5.83 27.32 7.81
C MET A 447 5.55 28.21 6.58
N ALA A 448 4.39 28.89 6.53
CA ALA A 448 4.10 29.84 5.46
C ALA A 448 5.01 31.09 5.49
N GLY A 449 5.76 31.29 6.57
CA GLY A 449 6.77 32.35 6.68
C GLY A 449 6.20 33.73 7.05
N PHE A 450 4.95 33.80 7.53
CA PHE A 450 4.37 35.03 8.05
C PHE A 450 4.54 35.10 9.57
N ASP A 451 4.81 36.27 10.09
CA ASP A 451 4.89 36.53 11.53
C ASP A 451 3.47 36.71 12.10
N LEU A 452 2.77 35.60 12.27
CA LEU A 452 1.42 35.55 12.81
C LEU A 452 1.43 35.10 14.27
N PRO A 453 0.76 35.83 15.18
CA PRO A 453 0.58 35.37 16.55
C PRO A 453 -0.17 34.04 16.59
N LEU A 454 0.24 33.12 17.48
CA LEU A 454 -0.38 31.80 17.57
C LEU A 454 -1.89 31.87 17.87
N VAL A 455 -2.32 32.87 18.62
CA VAL A 455 -3.74 33.16 18.88
C VAL A 455 -4.50 33.41 17.57
N ALA A 456 -3.96 34.24 16.68
CA ALA A 456 -4.59 34.52 15.40
C ALA A 456 -4.65 33.29 14.49
N ILE A 457 -3.62 32.44 14.54
CA ILE A 457 -3.60 31.16 13.81
C ILE A 457 -4.71 30.24 14.30
N ARG A 458 -4.88 30.13 15.62
CA ARG A 458 -5.92 29.29 16.25
C ARG A 458 -7.33 29.77 15.95
N GLU A 459 -7.54 31.07 16.01
CA GLU A 459 -8.82 31.69 15.60
C GLU A 459 -9.11 31.39 14.14
N GLN A 460 -8.11 31.52 13.25
CA GLN A 460 -8.29 31.23 11.83
C GLN A 460 -8.59 29.75 11.57
N ILE A 461 -7.92 28.82 12.26
CA ILE A 461 -8.21 27.38 12.15
C ILE A 461 -9.63 27.09 12.63
N SER A 462 -10.01 27.63 13.79
CA SER A 462 -11.31 27.40 14.40
C SER A 462 -12.47 27.95 13.58
N SER A 463 -12.26 29.07 12.86
CA SER A 463 -13.29 29.65 11.99
C SER A 463 -13.37 28.94 10.63
N ALA A 464 -12.25 28.35 10.16
CA ALA A 464 -12.16 27.74 8.84
C ALA A 464 -12.58 26.27 8.81
N VAL A 465 -12.25 25.51 9.85
CA VAL A 465 -12.46 24.05 9.88
C VAL A 465 -13.72 23.72 10.69
N ASP A 466 -14.69 23.08 10.04
CA ASP A 466 -15.91 22.62 10.72
C ASP A 466 -15.74 21.21 11.29
N LEU A 467 -15.20 20.27 10.52
CA LEU A 467 -15.07 18.87 10.92
C LEU A 467 -13.66 18.33 10.70
N ILE A 468 -13.22 17.51 11.63
CA ILE A 468 -12.02 16.67 11.50
C ILE A 468 -12.45 15.21 11.51
N VAL A 469 -12.10 14.49 10.44
CA VAL A 469 -12.40 13.07 10.27
C VAL A 469 -11.12 12.28 10.41
N GLN A 470 -10.98 11.53 11.51
CA GLN A 470 -9.78 10.74 11.79
C GLN A 470 -9.89 9.35 11.20
N GLN A 471 -8.94 8.98 10.37
CA GLN A 471 -8.85 7.65 9.75
C GLN A 471 -7.57 6.94 10.17
N GLN A 472 -7.68 5.65 10.50
CA GLN A 472 -6.55 4.85 10.96
C GLN A 472 -6.54 3.46 10.33
N ARG A 473 -5.36 2.91 10.12
CA ARG A 473 -5.15 1.49 9.88
C ARG A 473 -5.00 0.80 11.24
N CYS A 474 -5.98 -0.04 11.59
CA CYS A 474 -6.02 -0.75 12.86
C CYS A 474 -5.06 -1.95 12.88
N ALA A 475 -4.82 -2.51 14.06
CA ALA A 475 -3.94 -3.68 14.25
C ALA A 475 -4.41 -4.93 13.48
N ASP A 476 -5.71 -5.06 13.21
CA ASP A 476 -6.30 -6.11 12.38
C ASP A 476 -6.12 -5.87 10.87
N GLY A 477 -5.33 -4.87 10.47
CA GLY A 477 -5.08 -4.47 9.08
C GLY A 477 -6.20 -3.65 8.43
N ARG A 478 -7.38 -3.55 9.04
CA ARG A 478 -8.51 -2.79 8.49
C ARG A 478 -8.32 -1.29 8.65
N ARG A 479 -8.81 -0.55 7.66
CA ARG A 479 -8.84 0.92 7.70
C ARG A 479 -10.21 1.36 8.23
N ARG A 480 -10.23 2.17 9.31
CA ARG A 480 -11.47 2.62 9.94
C ARG A 480 -11.50 4.13 10.15
N LEU A 481 -12.68 4.71 10.05
CA LEU A 481 -12.95 6.02 10.59
C LEU A 481 -12.99 5.90 12.13
N ILE A 482 -11.95 6.43 12.77
CA ILE A 482 -11.81 6.30 14.25
C ILE A 482 -12.68 7.32 14.97
N SER A 483 -12.78 8.52 14.43
CA SER A 483 -13.66 9.56 14.98
C SER A 483 -14.10 10.58 13.93
N ILE A 484 -15.23 11.21 14.20
CA ILE A 484 -15.69 12.44 13.56
C ILE A 484 -15.80 13.47 14.69
N SER A 485 -15.04 14.55 14.59
CA SER A 485 -15.00 15.61 15.59
C SER A 485 -15.35 16.95 14.95
N GLU A 486 -16.25 17.70 15.57
CA GLU A 486 -16.59 19.08 15.21
C GLU A 486 -15.64 20.05 15.92
N VAL A 487 -15.18 21.07 15.22
CA VAL A 487 -14.42 22.18 15.80
C VAL A 487 -15.43 23.21 16.34
N THR A 488 -15.35 23.53 17.64
CA THR A 488 -16.40 24.30 18.31
C THR A 488 -16.00 25.72 18.67
N GLY A 489 -14.72 26.06 18.60
CA GLY A 489 -14.25 27.41 18.96
C GLY A 489 -12.84 27.41 19.54
N VAL A 490 -12.46 28.54 20.15
CA VAL A 490 -11.21 28.69 20.89
C VAL A 490 -11.54 29.07 22.31
N GLU A 491 -11.10 28.24 23.28
CA GLU A 491 -11.23 28.55 24.70
C GLU A 491 -9.86 28.54 25.39
N SER A 492 -9.58 29.55 26.18
CA SER A 492 -8.29 29.69 26.87
C SER A 492 -7.07 29.56 25.95
N GLY A 493 -7.22 30.02 24.68
CA GLY A 493 -6.19 29.95 23.67
C GLY A 493 -5.96 28.55 23.10
N VAL A 494 -6.89 27.61 23.23
CA VAL A 494 -6.83 26.27 22.69
C VAL A 494 -8.05 26.03 21.82
N VAL A 495 -7.84 25.51 20.58
CA VAL A 495 -8.94 25.12 19.71
C VAL A 495 -9.67 23.92 20.33
N GLN A 496 -10.97 24.07 20.51
CA GLN A 496 -11.84 23.05 21.11
C GLN A 496 -12.46 22.16 20.02
N THR A 497 -12.64 20.91 20.35
CA THR A 497 -13.33 19.93 19.49
C THR A 497 -14.29 19.10 20.31
N GLN A 498 -15.43 18.74 19.75
CA GLN A 498 -16.32 17.74 20.32
C GLN A 498 -16.44 16.53 19.42
N GLU A 499 -16.25 15.35 20.00
CA GLU A 499 -16.36 14.09 19.27
C GLU A 499 -17.84 13.74 19.07
N VAL A 500 -18.25 13.56 17.82
CA VAL A 500 -19.63 13.21 17.44
C VAL A 500 -19.78 11.71 17.30
N PHE A 501 -18.79 11.06 16.67
CA PHE A 501 -18.70 9.61 16.55
C PHE A 501 -17.30 9.12 16.92
N ALA A 502 -17.24 7.91 17.50
CA ALA A 502 -16.01 7.21 17.81
C ALA A 502 -16.08 5.72 17.51
N TRP A 503 -14.97 5.16 17.07
CA TRP A 503 -14.74 3.73 17.11
C TRP A 503 -14.37 3.29 18.52
N ARG A 504 -15.07 2.32 19.07
CA ARG A 504 -14.80 1.76 20.40
C ARG A 504 -14.21 0.35 20.24
N PRO A 505 -12.87 0.19 20.36
CA PRO A 505 -12.20 -1.10 20.15
C PRO A 505 -12.66 -2.20 21.10
N ASP A 506 -12.99 -1.83 22.36
CA ASP A 506 -13.49 -2.71 23.41
C ASP A 506 -14.83 -3.37 23.06
N ARG A 507 -15.65 -2.70 22.26
CA ARG A 507 -16.96 -3.16 21.79
C ARG A 507 -16.95 -3.57 20.32
N ALA A 508 -15.83 -3.38 19.62
CA ALA A 508 -15.69 -3.54 18.17
C ALA A 508 -16.83 -2.85 17.37
N LYS A 509 -17.25 -1.65 17.83
CA LYS A 509 -18.43 -0.95 17.31
C LYS A 509 -18.14 0.54 17.09
N PHE A 510 -18.79 1.13 16.08
CA PHE A 510 -18.89 2.57 15.91
C PHE A 510 -20.04 3.08 16.79
N CYS A 511 -19.76 4.06 17.63
CA CYS A 511 -20.72 4.63 18.57
C CYS A 511 -20.89 6.12 18.32
N ALA A 512 -22.14 6.58 18.34
CA ALA A 512 -22.42 7.99 18.56
C ALA A 512 -22.11 8.35 20.02
N THR A 513 -21.60 9.56 20.26
CA THR A 513 -21.23 10.01 21.61
C THR A 513 -22.41 10.64 22.39
N GLY A 514 -23.56 10.79 21.74
CA GLY A 514 -24.72 11.50 22.27
C GLY A 514 -24.65 13.02 22.08
N VAL A 515 -23.56 13.50 21.49
CA VAL A 515 -23.39 14.94 21.19
C VAL A 515 -24.11 15.27 19.89
N VAL A 516 -24.95 16.29 19.94
CA VAL A 516 -25.57 16.88 18.73
C VAL A 516 -24.63 17.95 18.18
N PRO A 517 -24.19 17.84 16.89
CA PRO A 517 -23.28 18.83 16.33
C PRO A 517 -23.91 20.23 16.25
N HIS A 518 -23.14 21.27 16.55
CA HIS A 518 -23.58 22.66 16.43
C HIS A 518 -23.98 23.05 14.99
N PHE A 519 -23.36 22.42 14.00
CA PHE A 519 -23.75 22.71 12.63
C PHE A 519 -25.21 22.31 12.30
N PHE A 520 -25.85 21.42 13.07
CA PHE A 520 -27.28 21.13 12.94
C PHE A 520 -28.13 22.36 13.25
N GLU A 521 -27.76 23.16 14.25
CA GLU A 521 -28.43 24.42 14.59
C GLU A 521 -28.27 25.45 13.46
N ARG A 522 -27.07 25.52 12.88
CA ARG A 522 -26.82 26.33 11.68
C ARG A 522 -27.69 25.91 10.51
N LEU A 523 -27.81 24.62 10.23
CA LEU A 523 -28.68 24.10 9.17
C LEU A 523 -30.15 24.45 9.41
N SER A 524 -30.62 24.28 10.67
CA SER A 524 -31.98 24.66 11.08
C SER A 524 -32.26 26.15 10.85
N SER A 525 -31.31 27.02 11.19
CA SER A 525 -31.47 28.48 11.02
C SER A 525 -31.54 28.88 9.55
N HIS A 526 -30.99 28.08 8.62
CA HIS A 526 -31.09 28.25 7.19
C HIS A 526 -32.31 27.50 6.54
N GLY A 527 -33.20 26.98 7.38
CA GLY A 527 -34.42 26.28 6.90
C GLY A 527 -34.18 24.88 6.36
N VAL A 528 -33.00 24.28 6.61
CA VAL A 528 -32.70 22.90 6.25
C VAL A 528 -33.23 21.96 7.32
N SER A 529 -34.05 20.99 6.95
CA SER A 529 -34.66 20.01 7.87
C SER A 529 -34.09 18.59 7.74
N GLU A 530 -33.21 18.33 6.77
CA GLU A 530 -32.66 16.99 6.49
C GLU A 530 -31.93 16.38 7.69
N HIS A 531 -31.27 17.21 8.51
CA HIS A 531 -30.58 16.77 9.72
C HIS A 531 -31.53 16.17 10.77
N ALA A 532 -32.82 16.51 10.76
CA ALA A 532 -33.78 15.98 11.71
C ALA A 532 -33.90 14.45 11.67
N ALA A 533 -33.73 13.86 10.49
CA ALA A 533 -33.73 12.41 10.31
C ALA A 533 -32.47 11.74 10.92
N LEU A 534 -31.43 12.49 11.23
CA LEU A 534 -30.16 11.97 11.77
C LEU A 534 -30.10 12.02 13.31
N TYR A 535 -31.02 12.76 13.98
CA TYR A 535 -31.04 12.81 15.46
C TYR A 535 -31.14 11.42 16.12
N PRO A 536 -31.99 10.48 15.65
CA PRO A 536 -32.04 9.14 16.24
C PRO A 536 -30.69 8.41 16.19
N LEU A 537 -29.92 8.63 15.12
CA LEU A 537 -28.61 8.00 14.94
C LEU A 537 -27.54 8.54 15.88
N MET A 538 -27.77 9.72 16.50
CA MET A 538 -26.88 10.33 17.49
C MET A 538 -27.07 9.77 18.90
N VAL A 539 -28.22 9.16 19.17
CA VAL A 539 -28.61 8.67 20.50
C VAL A 539 -28.42 7.16 20.62
N GLU A 540 -28.44 6.43 19.50
CA GLU A 540 -28.20 4.99 19.48
C GLU A 540 -26.69 4.67 19.68
N SER A 541 -26.30 4.39 20.91
CA SER A 541 -24.95 3.98 21.34
C SER A 541 -24.73 2.45 21.23
#